data_0145b267c996810d4cfa9fb396270b77
#
_entry.id   0145b267c996810d4cfa9fb396270b77
#
_cell.length_a   1.000
_cell.length_b   1.000
_cell.length_c   1.000
_cell.angle_alpha   90.00
_cell.angle_beta   90.00
_cell.angle_gamma   90.00
#
_symmetry.space_group_name_H-M   'P 1'
#
loop_
_entity.id
_entity.type
_entity.pdbx_description
1 polymer ?
#
loop_
_entity_poly.entity_id
_entity_poly.type
_entity_poly.pdbx_seq_one_letter_code
_entity_poly.pdbx_strand_id
1 'polypeptide(L)'
;YKRQLLYALGLTDEEIQKPLIGIVSSQNDIVPGHMNLDKIVDAVKQGVALAGGVPIVFPAIAVCDGIAMGHEGMKYSLVSRELIADSTEAMAIAHAFDALVMVPNCDKNVPGLLMAAARLNIPTILVSGGAMSAGIIGKKKLSLVSAFEGVGAYKAGKIDAKKLTEIEQKCCPSCGSCSGMFTANSMNCLTEVLGMG
;
A
#
# COMPACT_ATOMS: atom_id res chain seq x y z
N TYR A 1 31.25 -12.55 -10.30
CA TYR A 1 30.61 -12.16 -11.57
C TYR A 1 29.31 -11.37 -11.38
N LYS A 2 28.70 -11.36 -10.19
CA LYS A 2 27.51 -10.53 -9.88
C LYS A 2 27.77 -9.03 -9.98
N ARG A 3 29.00 -8.58 -9.71
CA ARG A 3 29.38 -7.15 -9.67
C ARG A 3 29.09 -6.43 -10.99
N GLN A 4 29.25 -7.10 -12.14
CA GLN A 4 28.96 -6.51 -13.44
C GLN A 4 27.50 -6.03 -13.54
N LEU A 5 26.56 -6.78 -12.99
CA LEU A 5 25.13 -6.42 -12.98
C LEU A 5 24.84 -5.29 -12.00
N LEU A 6 25.51 -5.26 -10.85
CA LEU A 6 25.42 -4.15 -9.90
C LEU A 6 25.99 -2.85 -10.48
N TYR A 7 27.10 -2.91 -11.21
CA TYR A 7 27.61 -1.75 -11.97
C TYR A 7 26.64 -1.29 -13.06
N ALA A 8 25.94 -2.20 -13.72
CA ALA A 8 24.92 -1.84 -14.71
C ALA A 8 23.73 -1.08 -14.09
N LEU A 9 23.49 -1.24 -12.77
CA LEU A 9 22.52 -0.45 -12.00
C LEU A 9 23.07 0.93 -11.59
N GLY A 10 24.34 1.23 -11.89
CA GLY A 10 25.02 2.47 -11.53
C GLY A 10 25.66 2.47 -10.14
N LEU A 11 25.72 1.31 -9.45
CA LEU A 11 26.36 1.23 -8.14
C LEU A 11 27.87 1.32 -8.25
N THR A 12 28.50 2.06 -7.35
CA THR A 12 29.94 2.19 -7.23
C THR A 12 30.56 1.03 -6.42
N ASP A 13 31.88 0.90 -6.47
CA ASP A 13 32.63 -0.07 -5.66
C ASP A 13 32.36 0.10 -4.16
N GLU A 14 32.21 1.32 -3.71
CA GLU A 14 31.90 1.64 -2.32
C GLU A 14 30.48 1.21 -1.94
N GLU A 15 29.49 1.49 -2.81
CA GLU A 15 28.10 1.13 -2.56
C GLU A 15 27.89 -0.39 -2.57
N ILE A 16 28.59 -1.14 -3.40
CA ILE A 16 28.53 -2.61 -3.45
C ILE A 16 28.98 -3.26 -2.10
N GLN A 17 29.72 -2.55 -1.28
CA GLN A 17 30.16 -3.02 0.05
C GLN A 17 29.17 -2.65 1.16
N LYS A 18 28.19 -1.79 0.89
CA LYS A 18 27.17 -1.37 1.86
C LYS A 18 25.98 -2.34 1.88
N PRO A 19 25.19 -2.37 2.96
CA PRO A 19 23.97 -3.14 3.00
C PRO A 19 22.99 -2.75 1.89
N LEU A 20 22.45 -3.74 1.19
CA LEU A 20 21.40 -3.55 0.20
C LEU A 20 20.03 -3.58 0.89
N ILE A 21 19.34 -2.48 0.90
CA ILE A 21 18.02 -2.36 1.53
C ILE A 21 16.94 -2.40 0.46
N GLY A 22 16.16 -3.47 0.46
CA GLY A 22 15.02 -3.59 -0.45
C GLY A 22 13.87 -2.70 0.00
N ILE A 23 13.39 -1.84 -0.90
CA ILE A 23 12.19 -1.03 -0.67
C ILE A 23 11.07 -1.62 -1.52
N VAL A 24 10.16 -2.35 -0.91
CA VAL A 24 9.02 -2.92 -1.64
C VAL A 24 7.84 -1.96 -1.58
N SER A 25 7.43 -1.47 -2.75
CA SER A 25 6.33 -0.50 -2.86
C SER A 25 5.20 -1.05 -3.71
N SER A 26 3.98 -0.84 -3.26
CA SER A 26 2.77 -1.17 -4.01
C SER A 26 2.18 0.03 -4.76
N GLN A 27 2.98 1.05 -5.03
CA GLN A 27 2.57 2.21 -5.82
C GLN A 27 1.96 1.79 -7.16
N ASN A 28 0.83 2.38 -7.50
CA ASN A 28 0.17 2.26 -8.80
C ASN A 28 -0.93 3.33 -8.92
N ASP A 29 -1.42 3.54 -10.14
CA ASP A 29 -2.36 4.62 -10.44
C ASP A 29 -3.84 4.20 -10.32
N ILE A 30 -4.14 2.91 -10.18
CA ILE A 30 -5.54 2.41 -10.12
C ILE A 30 -6.07 2.32 -8.69
N VAL A 31 -5.21 2.16 -7.69
CA VAL A 31 -5.63 2.05 -6.29
C VAL A 31 -5.51 3.41 -5.61
N PRO A 32 -6.62 4.05 -5.19
CA PRO A 32 -6.58 5.39 -4.59
C PRO A 32 -5.66 5.49 -3.36
N GLY A 33 -5.52 4.40 -2.61
CA GLY A 33 -4.61 4.31 -1.47
C GLY A 33 -3.13 4.28 -1.84
N HIS A 34 -2.78 4.11 -3.12
CA HIS A 34 -1.42 3.84 -3.55
C HIS A 34 -0.83 4.92 -4.48
N MET A 35 -1.68 5.84 -4.96
CA MET A 35 -1.29 6.86 -5.94
C MET A 35 -0.08 7.71 -5.56
N ASN A 36 0.15 7.93 -4.29
CA ASN A 36 1.20 8.83 -3.75
C ASN A 36 2.26 8.08 -2.93
N LEU A 37 2.33 6.74 -3.03
CA LEU A 37 3.37 5.97 -2.35
C LEU A 37 4.77 6.24 -2.93
N ASP A 38 4.88 6.72 -4.17
CA ASP A 38 6.12 7.19 -4.79
C ASP A 38 6.83 8.24 -3.93
N LYS A 39 6.10 9.21 -3.39
CA LYS A 39 6.64 10.26 -2.52
C LYS A 39 7.16 9.70 -1.20
N ILE A 40 6.49 8.70 -0.65
CA ILE A 40 6.94 8.02 0.57
C ILE A 40 8.19 7.21 0.25
N VAL A 41 8.21 6.50 -0.89
CA VAL A 41 9.37 5.74 -1.35
C VAL A 41 10.59 6.64 -1.52
N ASP A 42 10.43 7.84 -2.08
CA ASP A 42 11.53 8.79 -2.22
C ASP A 42 12.08 9.27 -0.87
N ALA A 43 11.21 9.50 0.10
CA ALA A 43 11.65 9.82 1.47
C ALA A 43 12.36 8.63 2.13
N VAL A 44 11.87 7.41 1.94
CA VAL A 44 12.51 6.18 2.44
C VAL A 44 13.88 5.99 1.81
N LYS A 45 14.03 6.19 0.49
CA LYS A 45 15.33 6.13 -0.20
C LYS A 45 16.35 7.08 0.43
N GLN A 46 15.92 8.31 0.70
CA GLN A 46 16.78 9.31 1.36
C GLN A 46 17.17 8.86 2.76
N GLY A 47 16.24 8.36 3.55
CA GLY A 47 16.51 7.85 4.90
C GLY A 47 17.50 6.68 4.91
N VAL A 48 17.33 5.71 4.00
CA VAL A 48 18.23 4.57 3.82
C VAL A 48 19.63 5.04 3.43
N ALA A 49 19.75 5.97 2.47
CA ALA A 49 21.03 6.50 2.04
C ALA A 49 21.76 7.27 3.17
N LEU A 50 21.03 8.10 3.93
CA LEU A 50 21.56 8.81 5.09
C LEU A 50 22.06 7.86 6.19
N ALA A 51 21.41 6.71 6.35
CA ALA A 51 21.82 5.66 7.29
C ALA A 51 23.00 4.80 6.77
N GLY A 52 23.50 5.07 5.56
CA GLY A 52 24.63 4.36 4.97
C GLY A 52 24.29 3.08 4.21
N GLY A 53 23.02 2.78 3.99
CA GLY A 53 22.55 1.66 3.15
C GLY A 53 22.37 2.07 1.69
N VAL A 54 22.20 1.09 0.80
CA VAL A 54 21.89 1.28 -0.61
C VAL A 54 20.42 0.92 -0.85
N PRO A 55 19.55 1.90 -1.18
CA PRO A 55 18.14 1.67 -1.39
C PRO A 55 17.85 1.10 -2.78
N ILE A 56 17.22 -0.07 -2.85
CA ILE A 56 16.80 -0.71 -4.09
C ILE A 56 15.29 -0.89 -4.09
N VAL A 57 14.58 -0.21 -4.99
CA VAL A 57 13.12 -0.28 -5.07
C VAL A 57 12.69 -1.43 -5.97
N PHE A 58 11.69 -2.19 -5.54
CA PHE A 58 10.99 -3.17 -6.36
C PHE A 58 9.48 -3.16 -6.07
N PRO A 59 8.63 -3.54 -7.06
CA PRO A 59 7.20 -3.42 -6.91
C PRO A 59 6.57 -4.61 -6.17
N ALA A 60 5.48 -4.33 -5.44
CA ALA A 60 4.44 -5.30 -5.11
C ALA A 60 3.15 -4.93 -5.84
N ILE A 61 2.34 -5.91 -6.20
CA ILE A 61 1.00 -5.66 -6.76
C ILE A 61 0.03 -5.19 -5.67
N ALA A 62 -1.07 -4.58 -6.10
CA ALA A 62 -2.20 -4.29 -5.23
C ALA A 62 -3.51 -4.38 -6.00
N VAL A 63 -4.54 -4.90 -5.34
CA VAL A 63 -5.93 -4.90 -5.81
C VAL A 63 -6.73 -3.99 -4.90
N CYS A 64 -7.51 -3.09 -5.48
CA CYS A 64 -8.45 -2.27 -4.73
C CYS A 64 -9.76 -3.04 -4.53
N ASP A 65 -10.03 -3.50 -3.32
CA ASP A 65 -11.26 -4.23 -3.00
C ASP A 65 -12.52 -3.41 -3.33
N GLY A 66 -12.48 -2.10 -3.09
CA GLY A 66 -13.60 -1.21 -3.39
C GLY A 66 -13.92 -1.12 -4.89
N ILE A 67 -12.90 -1.07 -5.75
CA ILE A 67 -13.09 -1.05 -7.21
C ILE A 67 -13.48 -2.44 -7.73
N ALA A 68 -12.96 -3.51 -7.13
CA ALA A 68 -13.29 -4.88 -7.51
C ALA A 68 -14.66 -5.35 -7.01
N MET A 69 -15.26 -4.64 -6.05
CA MET A 69 -16.53 -5.02 -5.43
C MET A 69 -17.67 -5.01 -6.46
N GLY A 70 -18.56 -6.03 -6.37
CA GLY A 70 -19.77 -6.12 -7.20
C GLY A 70 -19.57 -6.74 -8.58
N HIS A 71 -18.36 -7.19 -8.94
CA HIS A 71 -18.12 -7.93 -10.19
C HIS A 71 -17.13 -9.09 -9.99
N GLU A 72 -16.83 -9.82 -11.07
CA GLU A 72 -15.95 -11.01 -11.08
C GLU A 72 -14.56 -10.76 -10.47
N GLY A 73 -14.03 -9.54 -10.61
CA GLY A 73 -12.72 -9.14 -10.09
C GLY A 73 -12.55 -9.30 -8.59
N MET A 74 -13.64 -9.30 -7.81
CA MET A 74 -13.56 -9.46 -6.35
C MET A 74 -12.98 -10.81 -5.92
N LYS A 75 -13.06 -11.85 -6.76
CA LYS A 75 -12.45 -13.16 -6.52
C LYS A 75 -10.92 -13.08 -6.41
N TYR A 76 -10.31 -12.08 -7.04
CA TYR A 76 -8.85 -11.89 -7.04
C TYR A 76 -8.34 -11.12 -5.82
N SER A 77 -9.23 -10.48 -5.05
CA SER A 77 -8.85 -9.69 -3.88
C SER A 77 -8.06 -10.55 -2.87
N LEU A 78 -8.65 -11.63 -2.35
CA LEU A 78 -8.00 -12.46 -1.36
C LEU A 78 -6.76 -13.19 -1.90
N VAL A 79 -6.84 -13.67 -3.15
CA VAL A 79 -5.70 -14.35 -3.81
C VAL A 79 -4.49 -13.42 -3.93
N SER A 80 -4.69 -12.12 -4.15
CA SER A 80 -3.60 -11.16 -4.26
C SER A 80 -2.73 -11.10 -3.00
N ARG A 81 -3.26 -11.38 -1.82
CA ARG A 81 -2.50 -11.42 -0.56
C ARG A 81 -1.37 -12.44 -0.61
N GLU A 82 -1.67 -13.66 -1.07
CA GLU A 82 -0.68 -14.74 -1.21
C GLU A 82 0.35 -14.40 -2.30
N LEU A 83 -0.11 -13.89 -3.45
CA LEU A 83 0.78 -13.49 -4.54
C LEU A 83 1.75 -12.37 -4.11
N ILE A 84 1.28 -11.42 -3.31
CA ILE A 84 2.11 -10.35 -2.75
C ILE A 84 3.16 -10.95 -1.83
N ALA A 85 2.78 -11.86 -0.93
CA ALA A 85 3.69 -12.51 -0.01
C ALA A 85 4.76 -13.33 -0.78
N ASP A 86 4.33 -14.20 -1.68
CA ASP A 86 5.20 -15.10 -2.45
C ASP A 86 6.17 -14.32 -3.35
N SER A 87 5.68 -13.32 -4.07
CA SER A 87 6.53 -12.53 -4.98
C SER A 87 7.54 -11.66 -4.21
N THR A 88 7.15 -11.10 -3.07
CA THR A 88 8.05 -10.33 -2.22
C THR A 88 9.14 -11.21 -1.61
N GLU A 89 8.78 -12.39 -1.11
CA GLU A 89 9.71 -13.38 -0.59
C GLU A 89 10.71 -13.81 -1.67
N ALA A 90 10.22 -14.14 -2.87
CA ALA A 90 11.06 -14.54 -4.00
C ALA A 90 12.05 -13.44 -4.39
N MET A 91 11.60 -12.18 -4.48
CA MET A 91 12.45 -11.04 -4.79
C MET A 91 13.52 -10.83 -3.71
N ALA A 92 13.14 -10.86 -2.43
CA ALA A 92 14.06 -10.61 -1.34
C ALA A 92 15.15 -11.67 -1.23
N ILE A 93 14.79 -12.95 -1.35
CA ILE A 93 15.75 -14.06 -1.29
C ILE A 93 16.66 -14.07 -2.52
N ALA A 94 16.07 -13.96 -3.74
CA ALA A 94 16.83 -14.02 -4.98
C ALA A 94 17.89 -12.92 -5.10
N HIS A 95 17.60 -11.72 -4.58
CA HIS A 95 18.51 -10.58 -4.63
C HIS A 95 19.33 -10.38 -3.34
N ALA A 96 19.10 -11.24 -2.34
CA ALA A 96 19.83 -11.25 -1.08
C ALA A 96 19.87 -9.87 -0.38
N PHE A 97 18.70 -9.26 -0.20
CA PHE A 97 18.60 -8.01 0.56
C PHE A 97 18.93 -8.25 2.04
N ASP A 98 19.67 -7.32 2.63
CA ASP A 98 20.05 -7.37 4.05
C ASP A 98 18.90 -6.96 4.98
N ALA A 99 18.01 -6.09 4.50
CA ALA A 99 16.82 -5.63 5.21
C ALA A 99 15.76 -5.13 4.22
N LEU A 100 14.53 -4.95 4.69
CA LEU A 100 13.43 -4.46 3.88
C LEU A 100 12.74 -3.25 4.53
N VAL A 101 12.37 -2.28 3.70
CA VAL A 101 11.35 -1.28 4.02
C VAL A 101 10.15 -1.53 3.13
N MET A 102 9.01 -1.83 3.72
CA MET A 102 7.78 -2.13 3.00
C MET A 102 6.84 -0.93 3.03
N VAL A 103 6.34 -0.53 1.85
CA VAL A 103 5.47 0.65 1.68
C VAL A 103 4.11 0.21 1.14
N PRO A 104 3.25 -0.39 1.98
CA PRO A 104 1.90 -0.82 1.64
C PRO A 104 0.85 0.21 1.99
N ASN A 105 -0.41 -0.02 1.55
CA ASN A 105 -1.55 0.73 2.10
C ASN A 105 -2.92 0.05 2.04
N CYS A 106 -3.16 -0.98 1.23
CA CYS A 106 -4.50 -1.54 0.99
C CYS A 106 -4.77 -2.86 1.72
N ASP A 107 -6.03 -3.32 1.67
CA ASP A 107 -6.62 -4.41 2.44
C ASP A 107 -5.85 -5.73 2.41
N LYS A 108 -5.35 -6.12 1.24
CA LYS A 108 -4.60 -7.37 1.07
C LYS A 108 -3.10 -7.14 0.98
N ASN A 109 -2.70 -5.91 0.67
CA ASN A 109 -1.32 -5.54 0.48
C ASN A 109 -0.56 -5.48 1.83
N VAL A 110 -1.12 -4.83 2.84
CA VAL A 110 -0.52 -4.78 4.18
C VAL A 110 -0.34 -6.19 4.76
N PRO A 111 -1.37 -7.05 4.85
CA PRO A 111 -1.18 -8.39 5.40
C PRO A 111 -0.28 -9.27 4.51
N GLY A 112 -0.32 -9.12 3.19
CA GLY A 112 0.58 -9.86 2.29
C GLY A 112 2.05 -9.54 2.54
N LEU A 113 2.39 -8.28 2.72
CA LEU A 113 3.76 -7.87 3.04
C LEU A 113 4.18 -8.27 4.47
N LEU A 114 3.26 -8.23 5.45
CA LEU A 114 3.53 -8.77 6.78
C LEU A 114 3.81 -10.28 6.75
N MET A 115 3.09 -11.04 5.93
CA MET A 115 3.36 -12.47 5.72
C MET A 115 4.76 -12.68 5.13
N ALA A 116 5.15 -11.90 4.12
CA ALA A 116 6.49 -11.95 3.55
C ALA A 116 7.56 -11.63 4.61
N ALA A 117 7.37 -10.59 5.41
CA ALA A 117 8.27 -10.21 6.49
C ALA A 117 8.47 -11.36 7.50
N ALA A 118 7.37 -12.00 7.91
CA ALA A 118 7.42 -13.12 8.84
C ALA A 118 8.14 -14.36 8.26
N ARG A 119 7.96 -14.64 6.96
CA ARG A 119 8.63 -15.76 6.28
C ARG A 119 10.12 -15.51 6.09
N LEU A 120 10.48 -14.29 5.71
CA LEU A 120 11.87 -13.90 5.44
C LEU A 120 12.72 -13.81 6.69
N ASN A 121 12.14 -13.39 7.80
CA ASN A 121 12.83 -13.23 9.09
C ASN A 121 14.15 -12.44 9.00
N ILE A 122 14.16 -11.37 8.20
CA ILE A 122 15.24 -10.37 8.12
C ILE A 122 14.74 -9.04 8.70
N PRO A 123 15.61 -8.11 9.09
CA PRO A 123 15.20 -6.81 9.58
C PRO A 123 14.22 -6.13 8.62
N THR A 124 13.04 -5.82 9.09
CA THR A 124 11.96 -5.28 8.25
C THR A 124 11.14 -4.24 9.01
N ILE A 125 10.79 -3.14 8.33
CA ILE A 125 9.87 -2.13 8.83
C ILE A 125 8.82 -1.82 7.79
N LEU A 126 7.58 -1.55 8.22
CA LEU A 126 6.50 -1.09 7.35
C LEU A 126 6.27 0.41 7.52
N VAL A 127 6.12 1.10 6.39
CA VAL A 127 5.78 2.52 6.33
C VAL A 127 4.43 2.65 5.62
N SER A 128 3.37 2.85 6.39
CA SER A 128 2.01 2.95 5.84
C SER A 128 1.81 4.17 4.96
N GLY A 129 1.06 4.01 3.87
CA GLY A 129 0.61 5.13 3.04
C GLY A 129 -0.42 6.05 3.70
N GLY A 130 -0.96 5.66 4.85
CA GLY A 130 -1.93 6.43 5.60
C GLY A 130 -3.37 6.38 5.04
N ALA A 131 -4.31 6.92 5.80
CA ALA A 131 -5.72 6.97 5.45
C ALA A 131 -6.05 8.24 4.66
N MET A 132 -7.03 8.14 3.74
CA MET A 132 -7.58 9.32 3.07
C MET A 132 -8.36 10.20 4.04
N SER A 133 -8.46 11.48 3.71
CA SER A 133 -9.30 12.43 4.45
C SER A 133 -10.78 12.07 4.34
N ALA A 134 -11.55 12.40 5.37
CA ALA A 134 -13.01 12.31 5.29
C ALA A 134 -13.57 13.36 4.33
N GLY A 135 -14.57 12.97 3.54
CA GLY A 135 -15.34 13.91 2.73
C GLY A 135 -16.21 14.84 3.58
N ILE A 136 -16.68 15.95 3.01
CA ILE A 136 -17.53 16.90 3.73
C ILE A 136 -18.68 17.37 2.82
N ILE A 137 -19.91 17.29 3.32
CA ILE A 137 -21.09 17.95 2.74
C ILE A 137 -21.73 18.81 3.84
N GLY A 138 -21.65 20.14 3.69
CA GLY A 138 -22.08 21.06 4.74
C GLY A 138 -21.27 20.86 6.03
N LYS A 139 -21.94 20.40 7.10
CA LYS A 139 -21.29 20.06 8.38
C LYS A 139 -21.09 18.55 8.59
N LYS A 140 -21.57 17.73 7.65
CA LYS A 140 -21.51 16.25 7.79
C LYS A 140 -20.21 15.73 7.20
N LYS A 141 -19.46 14.94 7.99
CA LYS A 141 -18.33 14.16 7.51
C LYS A 141 -18.82 12.91 6.77
N LEU A 142 -18.16 12.57 5.69
CA LEU A 142 -18.48 11.42 4.83
C LEU A 142 -17.27 10.48 4.77
N SER A 143 -17.58 9.21 4.54
CA SER A 143 -16.62 8.16 4.26
C SER A 143 -17.15 7.23 3.16
N LEU A 144 -16.42 6.19 2.81
CA LEU A 144 -16.89 5.16 1.88
C LEU A 144 -18.23 4.54 2.35
N VAL A 145 -18.44 4.38 3.67
CA VAL A 145 -19.72 3.90 4.23
C VAL A 145 -20.88 4.82 3.82
N SER A 146 -20.65 6.13 3.78
CA SER A 146 -21.67 7.10 3.36
C SER A 146 -22.11 6.92 1.90
N ALA A 147 -21.22 6.42 1.03
CA ALA A 147 -21.59 6.06 -0.35
C ALA A 147 -22.52 4.83 -0.36
N PHE A 148 -22.21 3.80 0.42
CA PHE A 148 -23.08 2.61 0.53
C PHE A 148 -24.46 2.95 1.10
N GLU A 149 -24.50 3.77 2.16
CA GLU A 149 -25.75 4.29 2.73
C GLU A 149 -26.53 5.13 1.72
N GLY A 150 -25.82 5.96 0.92
CA GLY A 150 -26.38 6.79 -0.13
C GLY A 150 -27.06 5.95 -1.22
N VAL A 151 -26.42 4.90 -1.69
CA VAL A 151 -27.00 3.95 -2.66
C VAL A 151 -28.26 3.29 -2.09
N GLY A 152 -28.21 2.86 -0.84
CA GLY A 152 -29.39 2.28 -0.15
C GLY A 152 -30.53 3.28 -0.01
N ALA A 153 -30.25 4.53 0.37
CA ALA A 153 -31.23 5.60 0.48
C ALA A 153 -31.86 5.97 -0.87
N TYR A 154 -31.06 6.00 -1.93
CA TYR A 154 -31.56 6.24 -3.29
C TYR A 154 -32.49 5.12 -3.75
N LYS A 155 -32.11 3.85 -3.58
CA LYS A 155 -32.98 2.70 -3.91
C LYS A 155 -34.28 2.69 -3.11
N ALA A 156 -34.26 3.21 -1.89
CA ALA A 156 -35.45 3.35 -1.03
C ALA A 156 -36.27 4.62 -1.32
N GLY A 157 -35.91 5.42 -2.34
CA GLY A 157 -36.60 6.67 -2.70
C GLY A 157 -36.46 7.81 -1.68
N LYS A 158 -35.49 7.72 -0.76
CA LYS A 158 -35.27 8.74 0.30
C LYS A 158 -34.43 9.93 -0.16
N ILE A 159 -33.64 9.76 -1.20
CA ILE A 159 -32.84 10.81 -1.83
C ILE A 159 -32.97 10.69 -3.36
N ASP A 160 -32.74 11.79 -4.05
CA ASP A 160 -32.71 11.83 -5.51
C ASP A 160 -31.32 11.49 -6.09
N ALA A 161 -31.26 11.32 -7.42
CA ALA A 161 -30.01 11.03 -8.12
C ALA A 161 -28.96 12.14 -7.93
N LYS A 162 -29.37 13.40 -7.88
CA LYS A 162 -28.47 14.55 -7.68
C LYS A 162 -27.76 14.47 -6.34
N LYS A 163 -28.50 14.11 -5.28
CA LYS A 163 -27.94 13.95 -3.94
C LYS A 163 -27.01 12.75 -3.84
N LEU A 164 -27.36 11.63 -4.52
CA LEU A 164 -26.47 10.48 -4.61
C LEU A 164 -25.14 10.86 -5.28
N THR A 165 -25.18 11.50 -6.44
CA THR A 165 -23.99 11.96 -7.17
C THR A 165 -23.13 12.91 -6.31
N GLU A 166 -23.75 13.81 -5.54
CA GLU A 166 -23.01 14.67 -4.61
C GLU A 166 -22.24 13.87 -3.54
N ILE A 167 -22.86 12.83 -3.00
CA ILE A 167 -22.23 11.93 -2.02
C ILE A 167 -21.06 11.19 -2.67
N GLU A 168 -21.26 10.58 -3.83
CA GLU A 168 -20.23 9.83 -4.57
C GLU A 168 -19.00 10.67 -4.89
N GLN A 169 -19.19 11.90 -5.33
CA GLN A 169 -18.09 12.81 -5.67
C GLN A 169 -17.30 13.31 -4.45
N LYS A 170 -17.90 13.32 -3.26
CA LYS A 170 -17.33 13.95 -2.06
C LYS A 170 -16.91 12.98 -0.96
N CYS A 171 -17.32 11.71 -1.02
CA CYS A 171 -17.04 10.77 0.06
C CYS A 171 -15.57 10.32 0.14
N CYS A 172 -14.84 10.37 -0.97
CA CYS A 172 -13.43 9.95 -1.07
C CYS A 172 -12.58 11.07 -1.71
N PRO A 173 -12.27 12.16 -0.99
CA PRO A 173 -11.72 13.38 -1.58
C PRO A 173 -10.21 13.40 -1.77
N SER A 174 -9.47 12.42 -1.26
CA SER A 174 -7.99 12.42 -1.30
C SER A 174 -7.43 11.03 -1.54
N CYS A 175 -6.10 10.95 -1.75
CA CYS A 175 -5.39 9.68 -1.74
C CYS A 175 -5.26 9.11 -0.32
N GLY A 176 -5.00 7.81 -0.23
CA GLY A 176 -4.90 7.09 1.03
C GLY A 176 -5.85 5.88 1.07
N SER A 177 -5.70 5.01 2.05
CA SER A 177 -6.66 3.93 2.32
C SER A 177 -8.02 4.51 2.71
N CYS A 178 -9.10 3.73 2.57
CA CYS A 178 -10.45 4.25 2.86
C CYS A 178 -10.52 4.89 4.25
N SER A 179 -11.26 6.01 4.36
CA SER A 179 -11.42 6.78 5.61
C SER A 179 -12.18 6.04 6.72
N GLY A 180 -12.73 4.85 6.44
CA GLY A 180 -13.34 3.97 7.44
C GLY A 180 -12.33 3.01 8.08
N MET A 181 -12.67 2.44 9.24
CA MET A 181 -11.86 1.43 9.91
C MET A 181 -12.13 0.03 9.30
N PHE A 182 -11.83 -0.11 8.02
CA PHE A 182 -11.81 -1.38 7.30
C PHE A 182 -10.46 -2.08 7.46
N THR A 183 -10.23 -3.15 6.71
CA THR A 183 -9.03 -3.99 6.83
C THR A 183 -7.74 -3.19 6.66
N ALA A 184 -7.66 -2.27 5.70
CA ALA A 184 -6.46 -1.47 5.47
C ALA A 184 -6.03 -0.69 6.72
N ASN A 185 -6.92 0.10 7.30
CA ASN A 185 -6.60 0.91 8.49
C ASN A 185 -6.40 0.04 9.74
N SER A 186 -7.18 -1.04 9.90
CA SER A 186 -6.99 -1.99 10.99
C SER A 186 -5.62 -2.65 10.92
N MET A 187 -5.18 -3.05 9.73
CA MET A 187 -3.86 -3.65 9.54
C MET A 187 -2.73 -2.63 9.71
N ASN A 188 -2.92 -1.39 9.26
CA ASN A 188 -1.94 -0.32 9.50
C ASN A 188 -1.76 -0.05 11.01
N CYS A 189 -2.84 -0.02 11.79
CA CYS A 189 -2.73 0.06 13.25
C CYS A 189 -2.06 -1.17 13.85
N LEU A 190 -2.35 -2.36 13.32
CA LEU A 190 -1.76 -3.61 13.80
C LEU A 190 -0.25 -3.65 13.57
N THR A 191 0.28 -3.06 12.48
CA THR A 191 1.73 -3.00 12.26
C THR A 191 2.46 -2.29 13.39
N GLU A 192 1.90 -1.19 13.91
CA GLU A 192 2.47 -0.50 15.08
C GLU A 192 2.39 -1.35 16.35
N VAL A 193 1.23 -1.99 16.60
CA VAL A 193 1.05 -2.86 17.78
C VAL A 193 2.03 -4.03 17.76
N LEU A 194 2.37 -4.54 16.58
CA LEU A 194 3.36 -5.60 16.39
C LEU A 194 4.81 -5.10 16.48
N GLY A 195 5.03 -3.81 16.56
CA GLY A 195 6.36 -3.21 16.52
C GLY A 195 7.04 -3.29 15.15
N MET A 196 6.23 -3.36 14.08
CA MET A 196 6.68 -3.47 12.70
C MET A 196 6.54 -2.16 11.92
N GLY A 197 5.90 -1.12 12.48
CA GLY A 197 5.68 0.18 11.86
C GLY A 197 6.12 1.35 12.69
#